data_6d62075348026ff394e751b8638f264a
#
_entry.id   6d62075348026ff394e751b8638f264a
#
_cell.length_a   1.000
_cell.length_b   1.000
_cell.length_c   1.000
_cell.angle_alpha   90.00
_cell.angle_beta   90.00
_cell.angle_gamma   90.00
#
_symmetry.space_group_name_H-M   'P 1'
#
loop_
_entity.id
_entity.type
_entity.pdbx_description
1 polymer ?
#
loop_
_entity_poly.entity_id
_entity_poly.type
_entity_poly.pdbx_seq_one_letter_code
_entity_poly.pdbx_strand_id
1 'polypeptide(L)'
;MVERPIFVAKPASRELVDEVFLHTIWRPGFAAAEKKENIKLLHEAAEKAGYLNVLEVSTKSANKRGRHLSAFHLKVKTTHKVSVPLECAFQGSKVFEHGGPFVDLFNAEPRDAKKDRRLKESGQLVAFRFEGIDWPLEPKTTFYDWLYLTSIYPHREWAVKLYGYGGFSDIEFDPTRSINCQARSVALFLSLMKRGQLDDAMKSSSDFINILRDSDYRPRLRVEEAPPTLLSA
;
A
#
# COMPACT_ATOMS: atom_id res chain seq x y z
N MET A 1 1.01 11.14 21.96
CA MET A 1 1.92 10.46 21.00
C MET A 1 1.13 9.35 20.34
N VAL A 2 1.42 9.03 19.10
CA VAL A 2 0.85 7.90 18.37
C VAL A 2 1.97 7.05 17.80
N GLU A 3 1.68 5.81 17.47
CA GLU A 3 2.60 4.96 16.72
C GLU A 3 2.22 4.94 15.24
N ARG A 4 3.19 5.18 14.38
CA ARG A 4 3.02 5.16 12.93
C ARG A 4 4.11 4.33 12.27
N PRO A 5 3.77 3.52 11.26
CA PRO A 5 4.77 2.70 10.60
C PRO A 5 5.54 3.45 9.53
N ILE A 6 6.78 3.03 9.35
CA ILE A 6 7.52 3.13 8.10
C ILE A 6 7.77 1.72 7.56
N PHE A 7 7.99 1.61 6.27
CA PHE A 7 8.19 0.34 5.58
C PHE A 7 9.58 0.29 4.98
N VAL A 8 10.34 -0.73 5.35
CA VAL A 8 11.75 -0.90 4.94
C VAL A 8 11.87 -2.14 4.06
N ALA A 9 12.49 -1.98 2.90
CA ALA A 9 12.76 -3.12 2.02
C ALA A 9 13.79 -4.07 2.65
N LYS A 10 13.48 -5.36 2.70
CA LYS A 10 14.31 -6.43 3.29
C LYS A 10 14.61 -7.54 2.28
N PRO A 11 15.41 -7.27 1.24
CA PRO A 11 15.63 -8.26 0.17
C PRO A 11 16.32 -9.53 0.65
N ALA A 12 17.08 -9.50 1.73
CA ALA A 12 17.72 -10.67 2.33
C ALA A 12 16.82 -11.47 3.27
N SER A 13 15.68 -10.91 3.71
CA SER A 13 14.74 -11.57 4.62
C SER A 13 13.57 -12.21 3.87
N ARG A 14 13.08 -13.35 4.35
CA ARG A 14 11.86 -13.98 3.83
C ARG A 14 10.61 -13.13 3.98
N GLU A 15 10.61 -12.18 4.92
CA GLU A 15 9.50 -11.23 5.17
C GLU A 15 9.36 -10.18 4.05
N LEU A 16 10.42 -9.95 3.26
CA LEU A 16 10.49 -8.99 2.15
C LEU A 16 10.36 -7.52 2.58
N VAL A 17 9.55 -7.22 3.56
CA VAL A 17 9.29 -5.87 4.09
C VAL A 17 9.29 -5.92 5.61
N ASP A 18 10.00 -4.97 6.20
CA ASP A 18 9.93 -4.70 7.63
C ASP A 18 8.97 -3.54 7.91
N GLU A 19 8.04 -3.72 8.82
CA GLU A 19 7.08 -2.72 9.26
C GLU A 19 7.51 -2.19 10.62
N VAL A 20 8.18 -1.06 10.60
CA VAL A 20 8.81 -0.45 11.78
C VAL A 20 7.87 0.60 12.37
N PHE A 21 7.33 0.35 13.54
CA PHE A 21 6.47 1.30 14.25
C PHE A 21 7.30 2.29 15.06
N LEU A 22 7.02 3.57 14.87
CA LEU A 22 7.73 4.69 15.50
C LEU A 22 6.77 5.53 16.33
N HIS A 23 7.17 5.85 17.55
CA HIS A 23 6.45 6.83 18.37
C HIS A 23 6.70 8.24 17.85
N THR A 24 5.64 8.94 17.50
CA THR A 24 5.72 10.31 17.01
C THR A 24 4.64 11.20 17.64
N ILE A 25 4.90 12.50 17.65
CA ILE A 25 3.87 13.49 17.95
C ILE A 25 2.92 13.56 16.76
N TRP A 26 1.62 13.55 17.04
CA TRP A 26 0.60 13.64 16.01
C TRP A 26 -0.27 14.86 16.22
N ARG A 27 -0.39 15.68 15.18
CA ARG A 27 -1.31 16.82 15.15
C ARG A 27 -2.62 16.35 14.53
N PRO A 28 -3.73 16.39 15.27
CA PRO A 28 -5.04 16.06 14.73
C PRO A 28 -5.43 17.08 13.66
N GLY A 29 -6.14 16.64 12.63
CA GLY A 29 -6.64 17.49 11.56
C GLY A 29 -6.46 16.86 10.17
N PHE A 30 -7.21 17.40 9.20
CA PHE A 30 -7.22 16.93 7.82
C PHE A 30 -6.61 17.95 6.85
N ALA A 31 -6.24 19.15 7.33
CA ALA A 31 -5.67 20.17 6.48
C ALA A 31 -4.27 19.75 5.97
N ALA A 32 -3.90 20.30 4.82
CA ALA A 32 -2.64 19.95 4.17
C ALA A 32 -1.41 20.33 5.03
N ALA A 33 -1.54 21.37 5.86
CA ALA A 33 -0.49 21.83 6.75
C ALA A 33 -0.19 20.82 7.86
N GLU A 34 -1.26 20.31 8.54
CA GLU A 34 -1.13 19.30 9.59
C GLU A 34 -0.53 18.01 9.04
N LYS A 35 -0.97 17.57 7.85
CA LYS A 35 -0.40 16.38 7.21
C LYS A 35 1.08 16.53 6.88
N LYS A 36 1.50 17.69 6.38
CA LYS A 36 2.93 17.96 6.11
C LYS A 36 3.75 17.97 7.40
N GLU A 37 3.22 18.57 8.46
CA GLU A 37 3.90 18.57 9.76
C GLU A 37 4.01 17.15 10.34
N ASN A 38 2.94 16.35 10.25
CA ASN A 38 2.95 14.96 10.70
C ASN A 38 3.94 14.10 9.91
N ILE A 39 4.09 14.32 8.59
CA ILE A 39 5.13 13.67 7.78
C ILE A 39 6.52 14.04 8.32
N LYS A 40 6.76 15.32 8.57
CA LYS A 40 8.04 15.79 9.11
C LYS A 40 8.36 15.14 10.46
N LEU A 41 7.41 15.17 11.40
CA LEU A 41 7.57 14.57 12.73
C LEU A 41 7.82 13.05 12.66
N LEU A 42 7.15 12.34 11.76
CA LEU A 42 7.39 10.91 11.54
C LEU A 42 8.81 10.66 10.97
N HIS A 43 9.24 11.47 10.01
CA HIS A 43 10.59 11.35 9.42
C HIS A 43 11.69 11.68 10.43
N GLU A 44 11.49 12.68 11.30
CA GLU A 44 12.41 12.99 12.40
C GLU A 44 12.50 11.82 13.41
N ALA A 45 11.37 11.18 13.71
CA ALA A 45 11.37 9.99 14.55
C ALA A 45 12.10 8.81 13.88
N ALA A 46 11.93 8.63 12.57
CA ALA A 46 12.63 7.63 11.79
C ALA A 46 14.15 7.86 11.78
N GLU A 47 14.57 9.09 11.57
CA GLU A 47 15.99 9.47 11.59
C GLU A 47 16.65 9.19 12.95
N LYS A 48 15.97 9.53 14.05
CA LYS A 48 16.41 9.21 15.41
C LYS A 48 16.53 7.71 15.65
N ALA A 49 15.71 6.90 14.99
CA ALA A 49 15.76 5.45 15.03
C ALA A 49 16.77 4.83 14.03
N GLY A 50 17.54 5.66 13.31
CA GLY A 50 18.56 5.21 12.36
C GLY A 50 18.09 4.98 10.94
N TYR A 51 16.81 5.29 10.61
CA TYR A 51 16.26 5.18 9.26
C TYR A 51 16.39 6.52 8.52
N LEU A 52 17.50 6.68 7.83
CA LEU A 52 17.82 7.92 7.12
C LEU A 52 17.04 8.04 5.80
N ASN A 53 16.71 9.28 5.43
CA ASN A 53 16.14 9.60 4.13
C ASN A 53 14.85 8.80 3.83
N VAL A 54 13.84 8.87 4.71
CA VAL A 54 12.53 8.24 4.48
C VAL A 54 11.77 9.00 3.40
N LEU A 55 11.16 8.29 2.45
CA LEU A 55 10.31 8.87 1.40
C LEU A 55 8.83 8.73 1.77
N GLU A 56 8.14 9.85 1.88
CA GLU A 56 6.68 9.84 1.94
C GLU A 56 6.08 9.47 0.57
N VAL A 57 5.24 8.44 0.55
CA VAL A 57 4.57 7.92 -0.65
C VAL A 57 3.09 8.27 -0.59
N SER A 58 2.76 9.51 -0.92
CA SER A 58 1.37 9.98 -1.01
C SER A 58 1.27 11.26 -1.83
N THR A 59 0.05 11.71 -2.10
CA THR A 59 -0.20 13.02 -2.73
C THR A 59 0.29 14.20 -1.87
N LYS A 60 0.59 13.97 -0.58
CA LYS A 60 1.05 14.99 0.38
C LYS A 60 2.57 15.09 0.45
N SER A 61 3.28 14.18 -0.20
CA SER A 61 4.75 14.19 -0.23
C SER A 61 5.29 15.51 -0.76
N ALA A 62 6.27 16.10 -0.07
CA ALA A 62 7.03 17.23 -0.56
C ALA A 62 7.91 16.82 -1.77
N ASN A 63 8.33 15.54 -1.81
CA ASN A 63 9.15 15.00 -2.88
C ASN A 63 8.30 14.61 -4.10
N LYS A 64 8.71 15.04 -5.30
CA LYS A 64 8.01 14.71 -6.55
C LYS A 64 7.94 13.18 -6.77
N ARG A 65 9.00 12.43 -6.40
CA ARG A 65 9.00 10.96 -6.52
C ARG A 65 7.89 10.33 -5.68
N GLY A 66 7.76 10.75 -4.42
CA GLY A 66 6.71 10.22 -3.54
C GLY A 66 5.30 10.53 -4.05
N ARG A 67 5.08 11.74 -4.61
CA ARG A 67 3.79 12.06 -5.25
C ARG A 67 3.49 11.20 -6.47
N HIS A 68 4.49 10.94 -7.32
CA HIS A 68 4.31 10.08 -8.49
C HIS A 68 4.01 8.63 -8.14
N LEU A 69 4.47 8.16 -6.99
CA LEU A 69 4.18 6.83 -6.46
C LEU A 69 2.84 6.73 -5.73
N SER A 70 2.09 7.83 -5.60
CA SER A 70 0.76 7.76 -5.00
C SER A 70 -0.21 6.93 -5.84
N ALA A 71 -0.97 6.05 -5.20
CA ALA A 71 -2.02 5.24 -5.84
C ALA A 71 -3.07 6.08 -6.58
N PHE A 72 -3.23 7.36 -6.23
CA PHE A 72 -4.08 8.32 -6.94
C PHE A 72 -3.48 8.82 -8.27
N HIS A 73 -2.18 8.67 -8.46
CA HIS A 73 -1.48 9.07 -9.69
C HIS A 73 -1.05 7.88 -10.54
N LEU A 74 -0.82 6.73 -9.92
CA LEU A 74 -0.46 5.52 -10.63
C LEU A 74 -1.64 5.00 -11.47
N LYS A 75 -1.30 4.40 -12.60
CA LYS A 75 -2.28 3.82 -13.52
C LYS A 75 -1.88 2.40 -13.89
N VAL A 76 -2.86 1.53 -13.92
CA VAL A 76 -2.73 0.15 -14.41
C VAL A 76 -3.13 0.14 -15.88
N LYS A 77 -2.32 -0.50 -16.72
CA LYS A 77 -2.71 -0.77 -18.10
C LYS A 77 -3.46 -2.10 -18.17
N THR A 78 -4.66 -2.06 -18.70
CA THR A 78 -5.46 -3.27 -18.98
C THR A 78 -4.94 -4.01 -20.21
N THR A 79 -5.38 -5.25 -20.41
CA THR A 79 -5.09 -6.06 -21.62
C THR A 79 -5.58 -5.35 -22.88
N HIS A 80 -6.67 -4.59 -22.81
CA HIS A 80 -7.17 -3.73 -23.89
C HIS A 80 -6.42 -2.40 -24.04
N LYS A 81 -5.26 -2.25 -23.38
CA LYS A 81 -4.40 -1.04 -23.39
C LYS A 81 -5.10 0.22 -22.84
N VAL A 82 -6.20 0.09 -22.14
CA VAL A 82 -6.85 1.19 -21.41
C VAL A 82 -6.07 1.45 -20.14
N SER A 83 -5.88 2.72 -19.80
CA SER A 83 -5.15 3.14 -18.60
C SER A 83 -6.14 3.52 -17.50
N VAL A 84 -6.23 2.71 -16.46
CA VAL A 84 -7.16 2.88 -15.33
C VAL A 84 -6.39 3.39 -14.11
N PRO A 85 -6.84 4.44 -13.39
CA PRO A 85 -6.22 4.82 -12.13
C PRO A 85 -6.19 3.63 -11.15
N LEU A 86 -5.07 3.43 -10.46
CA LEU A 86 -4.89 2.27 -9.58
C LEU A 86 -5.98 2.17 -8.52
N GLU A 87 -6.34 3.28 -7.89
CA GLU A 87 -7.42 3.32 -6.90
C GLU A 87 -8.75 2.86 -7.51
N CYS A 88 -9.07 3.31 -8.73
CA CYS A 88 -10.28 2.90 -9.44
C CYS A 88 -10.27 1.41 -9.78
N ALA A 89 -9.13 0.90 -10.28
CA ALA A 89 -8.95 -0.53 -10.55
C ALA A 89 -9.14 -1.36 -9.27
N PHE A 90 -8.54 -0.93 -8.16
CA PHE A 90 -8.68 -1.62 -6.88
C PHE A 90 -10.11 -1.64 -6.35
N GLN A 91 -10.78 -0.48 -6.33
CA GLN A 91 -12.15 -0.39 -5.80
C GLN A 91 -13.15 -1.11 -6.70
N GLY A 92 -13.04 -0.93 -8.02
CA GLY A 92 -13.95 -1.54 -8.99
C GLY A 92 -13.82 -3.06 -9.12
N SER A 93 -12.67 -3.62 -8.72
CA SER A 93 -12.44 -5.08 -8.75
C SER A 93 -12.99 -5.84 -7.55
N LYS A 94 -13.48 -5.16 -6.53
CA LYS A 94 -14.01 -5.80 -5.32
C LYS A 94 -15.30 -6.58 -5.64
N VAL A 95 -15.34 -7.83 -5.16
CA VAL A 95 -16.51 -8.71 -5.23
C VAL A 95 -16.99 -8.94 -3.80
N PHE A 96 -18.24 -8.66 -3.57
CA PHE A 96 -18.91 -8.79 -2.28
C PHE A 96 -19.97 -9.90 -2.36
N GLU A 97 -20.53 -10.31 -1.21
CA GLU A 97 -21.60 -11.29 -1.12
C GLU A 97 -22.81 -10.93 -1.99
N HIS A 98 -23.11 -9.63 -2.11
CA HIS A 98 -24.32 -9.13 -2.77
C HIS A 98 -24.02 -8.14 -3.91
N GLY A 99 -22.81 -8.14 -4.46
CA GLY A 99 -22.47 -7.26 -5.56
C GLY A 99 -21.01 -7.22 -5.98
N GLY A 100 -20.75 -6.55 -7.11
CA GLY A 100 -19.41 -6.44 -7.69
C GLY A 100 -19.06 -7.59 -8.66
N PRO A 101 -17.96 -7.47 -9.40
CA PRO A 101 -17.09 -6.28 -9.45
C PRO A 101 -17.84 -5.08 -10.06
N PHE A 102 -17.51 -3.88 -9.59
CA PHE A 102 -18.12 -2.63 -10.05
C PHE A 102 -17.22 -1.97 -11.10
N VAL A 103 -17.19 -2.57 -12.30
CA VAL A 103 -16.27 -2.17 -13.38
C VAL A 103 -16.51 -0.75 -13.93
N ASP A 104 -17.68 -0.18 -13.69
CA ASP A 104 -17.99 1.22 -13.99
C ASP A 104 -17.06 2.19 -13.23
N LEU A 105 -16.60 1.79 -12.04
CA LEU A 105 -15.64 2.58 -11.25
C LEU A 105 -14.28 2.73 -11.91
N PHE A 106 -13.94 1.91 -12.91
CA PHE A 106 -12.68 2.06 -13.66
C PHE A 106 -12.61 3.40 -14.41
N ASN A 107 -13.75 3.98 -14.72
CA ASN A 107 -13.87 5.27 -15.40
C ASN A 107 -14.21 6.43 -14.45
N ALA A 108 -14.26 6.18 -13.15
CA ALA A 108 -14.55 7.21 -12.15
C ALA A 108 -13.30 8.01 -11.74
N GLU A 109 -13.54 9.13 -11.08
CA GLU A 109 -12.46 9.80 -10.36
C GLU A 109 -12.03 8.97 -9.13
N PRO A 110 -10.72 8.86 -8.82
CA PRO A 110 -10.24 8.00 -7.74
C PRO A 110 -10.87 8.28 -6.37
N ARG A 111 -11.22 9.54 -6.08
CA ARG A 111 -11.86 9.92 -4.82
C ARG A 111 -13.31 9.44 -4.76
N ASP A 112 -13.99 9.45 -5.88
CA ASP A 112 -15.39 9.02 -5.99
C ASP A 112 -15.48 7.50 -5.96
N ALA A 113 -14.60 6.80 -6.69
CA ALA A 113 -14.48 5.36 -6.61
C ALA A 113 -14.29 4.86 -5.17
N LYS A 114 -13.39 5.52 -4.39
CA LYS A 114 -13.14 5.16 -2.98
C LYS A 114 -14.33 5.35 -2.06
N LYS A 115 -15.27 6.25 -2.41
CA LYS A 115 -16.44 6.62 -1.59
C LYS A 115 -17.73 6.00 -2.08
N ASP A 116 -17.69 5.17 -3.12
CA ASP A 116 -18.90 4.54 -3.67
C ASP A 116 -19.64 3.77 -2.58
N ARG A 117 -20.96 4.02 -2.47
CA ARG A 117 -21.79 3.46 -1.42
C ARG A 117 -21.87 1.94 -1.50
N ARG A 118 -21.84 1.39 -2.71
CA ARG A 118 -21.89 -0.06 -2.95
C ARG A 118 -20.78 -0.82 -2.26
N LEU A 119 -19.61 -0.19 -2.06
CA LEU A 119 -18.47 -0.78 -1.33
C LEU A 119 -18.76 -1.06 0.16
N LYS A 120 -19.80 -0.45 0.72
CA LYS A 120 -20.22 -0.61 2.11
C LYS A 120 -21.55 -1.37 2.25
N GLU A 121 -22.38 -1.32 1.22
CA GLU A 121 -23.76 -1.81 1.24
C GLU A 121 -23.92 -3.22 0.64
N SER A 122 -22.87 -3.77 0.01
CA SER A 122 -22.94 -5.06 -0.71
C SER A 122 -22.50 -6.28 0.14
N GLY A 123 -22.43 -6.16 1.46
CA GLY A 123 -22.04 -7.26 2.34
C GLY A 123 -20.53 -7.40 2.53
N GLN A 124 -20.08 -8.60 2.87
CA GLN A 124 -18.67 -8.87 3.10
C GLN A 124 -17.90 -8.99 1.78
N LEU A 125 -16.65 -8.54 1.77
CA LEU A 125 -15.73 -8.74 0.65
C LEU A 125 -15.35 -10.22 0.59
N VAL A 126 -15.59 -10.87 -0.56
CA VAL A 126 -15.34 -12.31 -0.76
C VAL A 126 -14.21 -12.61 -1.75
N ALA A 127 -13.92 -11.70 -2.69
CA ALA A 127 -12.85 -11.84 -3.67
C ALA A 127 -12.53 -10.48 -4.32
N PHE A 128 -11.54 -10.52 -5.21
CA PHE A 128 -11.38 -9.47 -6.23
C PHE A 128 -11.47 -10.12 -7.60
N ARG A 129 -11.97 -9.37 -8.59
CA ARG A 129 -11.99 -9.78 -10.01
C ARG A 129 -11.52 -8.64 -10.88
N PHE A 130 -10.41 -8.86 -11.57
CA PHE A 130 -9.83 -7.88 -12.48
C PHE A 130 -9.52 -8.52 -13.83
N GLU A 131 -10.05 -7.96 -14.91
CA GLU A 131 -9.89 -8.47 -16.28
C GLU A 131 -10.21 -9.98 -16.44
N GLY A 132 -11.28 -10.43 -15.79
CA GLY A 132 -11.71 -11.82 -15.83
C GLY A 132 -10.90 -12.78 -14.95
N ILE A 133 -9.88 -12.30 -14.26
CA ILE A 133 -9.07 -13.09 -13.35
C ILE A 133 -9.58 -12.89 -11.92
N ASP A 134 -9.88 -13.99 -11.25
CA ASP A 134 -10.25 -14.00 -9.84
C ASP A 134 -9.00 -14.01 -8.96
N TRP A 135 -9.02 -13.16 -7.94
CA TRP A 135 -7.96 -13.03 -6.96
C TRP A 135 -8.47 -13.41 -5.58
N PRO A 136 -7.75 -14.28 -4.86
CA PRO A 136 -8.12 -14.65 -3.50
C PRO A 136 -7.88 -13.49 -2.52
N LEU A 137 -8.55 -13.56 -1.37
CA LEU A 137 -8.28 -12.65 -0.26
C LEU A 137 -6.98 -12.99 0.50
N GLU A 138 -6.48 -14.22 0.34
CA GLU A 138 -5.23 -14.69 0.95
C GLU A 138 -4.22 -15.17 -0.13
N PRO A 139 -2.95 -14.78 0.01
CA PRO A 139 -2.36 -13.92 1.05
C PRO A 139 -2.95 -12.51 1.04
N LYS A 140 -3.08 -11.91 2.22
CA LYS A 140 -3.63 -10.54 2.34
C LYS A 140 -2.81 -9.56 1.51
N THR A 141 -3.46 -8.51 1.03
CA THR A 141 -2.91 -7.43 0.20
C THR A 141 -2.42 -7.84 -1.19
N THR A 142 -2.33 -9.14 -1.52
CA THR A 142 -1.73 -9.65 -2.77
C THR A 142 -2.29 -8.96 -4.00
N PHE A 143 -3.61 -8.79 -4.11
CA PHE A 143 -4.22 -8.11 -5.27
C PHE A 143 -3.83 -6.63 -5.33
N TYR A 144 -3.87 -5.92 -4.20
CA TYR A 144 -3.46 -4.52 -4.14
C TYR A 144 -1.98 -4.34 -4.50
N ASP A 145 -1.12 -5.16 -3.91
CA ASP A 145 0.32 -5.14 -4.17
C ASP A 145 0.61 -5.43 -5.64
N TRP A 146 -0.06 -6.42 -6.23
CA TRP A 146 0.10 -6.75 -7.66
C TRP A 146 -0.30 -5.58 -8.57
N LEU A 147 -1.47 -4.95 -8.34
CA LEU A 147 -1.88 -3.75 -9.08
C LEU A 147 -0.83 -2.64 -8.96
N TYR A 148 -0.32 -2.45 -7.74
CA TYR A 148 0.67 -1.43 -7.45
C TYR A 148 2.00 -1.71 -8.18
N LEU A 149 2.50 -2.93 -8.07
CA LEU A 149 3.74 -3.34 -8.73
C LEU A 149 3.60 -3.29 -10.26
N THR A 150 2.48 -3.73 -10.81
CA THR A 150 2.17 -3.65 -12.24
C THR A 150 2.21 -2.21 -12.76
N SER A 151 1.78 -1.25 -11.94
CA SER A 151 1.81 0.18 -12.30
C SER A 151 3.24 0.76 -12.34
N ILE A 152 4.15 0.25 -11.51
CA ILE A 152 5.55 0.74 -11.43
C ILE A 152 6.47 -0.05 -12.36
N TYR A 153 6.21 -1.32 -12.58
CA TYR A 153 7.08 -2.24 -13.31
C TYR A 153 7.55 -1.73 -14.69
N PRO A 154 6.71 -1.07 -15.53
CA PRO A 154 7.17 -0.49 -16.79
C PRO A 154 8.24 0.61 -16.61
N HIS A 155 8.36 1.14 -15.39
CA HIS A 155 9.29 2.21 -15.01
C HIS A 155 10.39 1.73 -14.07
N ARG A 156 10.67 0.41 -14.00
CA ARG A 156 11.61 -0.19 -13.04
C ARG A 156 13.03 0.36 -13.13
N GLU A 157 13.47 0.79 -14.30
CA GLU A 157 14.77 1.45 -14.45
C GLU A 157 14.84 2.77 -13.67
N TRP A 158 13.73 3.54 -13.67
CA TRP A 158 13.63 4.74 -12.86
C TRP A 158 13.58 4.40 -11.35
N ALA A 159 12.99 3.27 -10.99
CA ALA A 159 12.82 2.85 -9.59
C ALA A 159 14.16 2.54 -8.89
N VAL A 160 15.26 2.34 -9.62
CA VAL A 160 16.62 2.26 -9.06
C VAL A 160 16.95 3.49 -8.20
N LYS A 161 16.40 4.66 -8.54
CA LYS A 161 16.56 5.91 -7.76
C LYS A 161 15.94 5.83 -6.36
N LEU A 162 15.12 4.83 -6.08
CA LEU A 162 14.52 4.59 -4.77
C LEU A 162 15.45 3.83 -3.82
N TYR A 163 16.55 3.25 -4.31
CA TYR A 163 17.52 2.53 -3.47
C TYR A 163 18.22 3.39 -2.42
N GLY A 164 18.26 4.71 -2.64
CA GLY A 164 18.85 5.66 -1.70
C GLY A 164 17.96 6.03 -0.50
N TYR A 165 16.74 5.48 -0.41
CA TYR A 165 15.86 5.72 0.72
C TYR A 165 15.99 4.60 1.74
N GLY A 166 16.09 4.97 3.04
CA GLY A 166 16.14 4.02 4.16
C GLY A 166 14.80 3.44 4.54
N GLY A 167 13.69 4.02 4.02
CA GLY A 167 12.34 3.55 4.26
C GLY A 167 11.29 4.39 3.53
N PHE A 168 10.04 3.97 3.65
CA PHE A 168 8.88 4.59 3.02
C PHE A 168 7.79 4.82 4.05
N SER A 169 7.13 5.97 3.99
CA SER A 169 5.96 6.30 4.82
C SER A 169 4.73 6.59 3.96
N ASP A 170 3.56 6.47 4.56
CA ASP A 170 2.29 6.85 3.96
C ASP A 170 1.42 7.51 5.03
N ILE A 171 1.32 8.83 4.98
CA ILE A 171 0.56 9.62 5.97
C ILE A 171 -0.95 9.38 5.91
N GLU A 172 -1.44 8.88 4.78
CA GLU A 172 -2.86 8.56 4.59
C GLU A 172 -3.22 7.14 5.08
N PHE A 173 -2.21 6.31 5.36
CA PHE A 173 -2.40 4.94 5.85
C PHE A 173 -2.69 4.93 7.35
N ASP A 174 -3.76 4.23 7.74
CA ASP A 174 -4.10 3.96 9.13
C ASP A 174 -4.03 2.44 9.38
N PRO A 175 -3.03 1.95 10.13
CA PRO A 175 -2.81 0.52 10.33
C PRO A 175 -3.92 -0.16 11.12
N THR A 176 -4.78 0.61 11.82
CA THR A 176 -5.93 0.06 12.56
C THR A 176 -7.16 -0.16 11.67
N ARG A 177 -7.19 0.48 10.48
CA ARG A 177 -8.36 0.49 9.57
C ARG A 177 -8.10 -0.16 8.23
N SER A 178 -6.84 -0.24 7.82
CA SER A 178 -6.46 -0.76 6.51
C SER A 178 -5.21 -1.62 6.60
N ILE A 179 -5.15 -2.65 5.76
CA ILE A 179 -3.94 -3.44 5.55
C ILE A 179 -3.22 -3.06 4.26
N ASN A 180 -3.90 -2.41 3.31
CA ASN A 180 -3.31 -2.00 2.05
C ASN A 180 -2.59 -0.66 2.23
N CYS A 181 -1.30 -0.63 1.89
CA CYS A 181 -0.46 0.54 2.07
C CYS A 181 0.50 0.71 0.89
N GLN A 182 0.41 1.86 0.23
CA GLN A 182 1.25 2.16 -0.94
C GLN A 182 2.76 2.20 -0.58
N ALA A 183 3.13 2.69 0.59
CA ALA A 183 4.53 2.69 1.03
C ALA A 183 5.06 1.26 1.25
N ARG A 184 4.22 0.35 1.78
CA ARG A 184 4.56 -1.08 1.90
C ARG A 184 4.76 -1.71 0.51
N SER A 185 3.89 -1.43 -0.45
CA SER A 185 4.02 -1.94 -1.81
C SER A 185 5.28 -1.45 -2.51
N VAL A 186 5.73 -0.20 -2.26
CA VAL A 186 7.04 0.29 -2.74
C VAL A 186 8.19 -0.50 -2.12
N ALA A 187 8.16 -0.74 -0.81
CA ALA A 187 9.19 -1.52 -0.13
C ALA A 187 9.24 -2.96 -0.67
N LEU A 188 8.08 -3.59 -0.90
CA LEU A 188 7.97 -4.92 -1.52
C LEU A 188 8.57 -4.93 -2.92
N PHE A 189 8.20 -3.96 -3.76
CA PHE A 189 8.76 -3.81 -5.12
C PHE A 189 10.29 -3.79 -5.09
N LEU A 190 10.89 -2.97 -4.22
CA LEU A 190 12.34 -2.87 -4.10
C LEU A 190 12.98 -4.16 -3.58
N SER A 191 12.33 -4.86 -2.68
CA SER A 191 12.83 -6.14 -2.18
C SER A 191 12.87 -7.19 -3.28
N LEU A 192 11.79 -7.32 -4.05
CA LEU A 192 11.73 -8.24 -5.19
C LEU A 192 12.75 -7.86 -6.28
N MET A 193 12.90 -6.56 -6.55
CA MET A 193 13.87 -6.09 -7.54
C MET A 193 15.31 -6.37 -7.11
N LYS A 194 15.67 -6.11 -5.84
CA LYS A 194 17.02 -6.40 -5.31
C LYS A 194 17.33 -7.90 -5.23
N ARG A 195 16.30 -8.74 -5.08
CA ARG A 195 16.42 -10.21 -5.10
C ARG A 195 16.52 -10.79 -6.51
N GLY A 196 16.31 -9.99 -7.56
CA GLY A 196 16.19 -10.47 -8.93
C GLY A 196 14.91 -11.28 -9.19
N GLN A 197 13.89 -11.18 -8.32
CA GLN A 197 12.63 -11.92 -8.42
C GLN A 197 11.49 -11.09 -9.03
N LEU A 198 11.72 -9.80 -9.29
CA LEU A 198 10.66 -8.90 -9.76
C LEU A 198 10.14 -9.32 -11.15
N ASP A 199 11.02 -9.65 -12.09
CA ASP A 199 10.62 -10.05 -13.43
C ASP A 199 9.83 -11.38 -13.41
N ASP A 200 10.22 -12.32 -12.56
CA ASP A 200 9.46 -13.56 -12.35
C ASP A 200 8.10 -13.29 -11.74
N ALA A 201 8.04 -12.47 -10.70
CA ALA A 201 6.81 -12.08 -10.04
C ALA A 201 5.81 -11.41 -11.00
N MET A 202 6.30 -10.68 -11.99
CA MET A 202 5.46 -9.92 -12.93
C MET A 202 5.09 -10.71 -14.21
N LYS A 203 5.48 -11.98 -14.35
CA LYS A 203 5.09 -12.85 -15.48
C LYS A 203 3.60 -13.14 -15.49
N SER A 204 3.04 -13.47 -14.32
CA SER A 204 1.62 -13.76 -14.17
C SER A 204 1.13 -13.50 -12.73
N SER A 205 -0.18 -13.41 -12.57
CA SER A 205 -0.81 -13.36 -11.25
C SER A 205 -0.47 -14.57 -10.38
N SER A 206 -0.39 -15.76 -10.99
CA SER A 206 -0.06 -17.00 -10.29
C SER A 206 1.39 -16.99 -9.78
N ASP A 207 2.34 -16.53 -10.59
CA ASP A 207 3.74 -16.43 -10.17
C ASP A 207 3.88 -15.44 -8.99
N PHE A 208 3.21 -14.30 -9.06
CA PHE A 208 3.21 -13.33 -7.98
C PHE A 208 2.64 -13.91 -6.68
N ILE A 209 1.47 -14.56 -6.76
CA ILE A 209 0.84 -15.22 -5.61
C ILE A 209 1.76 -16.27 -5.00
N ASN A 210 2.41 -17.11 -5.83
CA ASN A 210 3.30 -18.16 -5.36
C ASN A 210 4.54 -17.58 -4.66
N ILE A 211 5.18 -16.56 -5.23
CA ILE A 211 6.32 -15.88 -4.60
C ILE A 211 5.95 -15.33 -3.22
N LEU A 212 4.76 -14.71 -3.09
CA LEU A 212 4.32 -14.20 -1.80
C LEU A 212 3.93 -15.32 -0.82
N ARG A 213 3.35 -16.44 -1.27
CA ARG A 213 3.05 -17.60 -0.43
C ARG A 213 4.31 -18.25 0.11
N ASP A 214 5.34 -18.35 -0.71
CA ASP A 214 6.63 -18.96 -0.36
C ASP A 214 7.49 -18.06 0.53
N SER A 215 7.10 -16.80 0.69
CA SER A 215 7.71 -15.82 1.59
C SER A 215 7.02 -15.80 2.95
N ASP A 216 7.60 -15.05 3.90
CA ASP A 216 6.98 -14.74 5.18
C ASP A 216 6.32 -13.34 5.19
N TYR A 217 6.01 -12.81 4.01
CA TYR A 217 5.31 -11.54 3.85
C TYR A 217 3.86 -11.68 4.30
N ARG A 218 3.53 -11.08 5.47
CA ARG A 218 2.22 -11.25 6.14
C ARG A 218 1.72 -9.90 6.68
N PRO A 219 1.23 -9.00 5.82
CA PRO A 219 0.59 -7.77 6.28
C PRO A 219 -0.58 -8.05 7.23
N ARG A 220 -0.68 -7.26 8.31
CA ARG A 220 -1.71 -7.43 9.33
C ARG A 220 -2.35 -6.08 9.67
N LEU A 221 -3.62 -6.13 10.07
CA LEU A 221 -4.22 -5.01 10.79
C LEU A 221 -3.58 -4.95 12.18
N ARG A 222 -3.28 -3.75 12.64
CA ARG A 222 -2.91 -3.55 14.02
C ARG A 222 -4.16 -3.53 14.88
N VAL A 223 -4.23 -4.44 15.83
CA VAL A 223 -5.24 -4.40 16.89
C VAL A 223 -4.69 -3.47 17.97
N GLU A 224 -5.40 -2.38 18.29
CA GLU A 224 -5.07 -1.59 19.47
C GLU A 224 -5.28 -2.48 20.69
N GLU A 225 -4.23 -2.73 21.47
CA GLU A 225 -4.38 -3.34 22.79
C GLU A 225 -5.22 -2.38 23.64
N ALA A 226 -6.34 -2.87 24.16
CA ALA A 226 -7.13 -2.11 25.11
C ALA A 226 -6.20 -1.68 26.28
N PRO A 227 -6.26 -0.42 26.75
CA PRO A 227 -5.47 -0.02 27.89
C PRO A 227 -5.75 -0.98 29.05
N PRO A 228 -4.73 -1.39 29.80
CA PRO A 228 -4.93 -2.30 30.93
C PRO A 228 -6.00 -1.69 31.84
N THR A 229 -7.09 -2.41 32.00
CA THR A 229 -8.15 -2.04 32.95
C THR A 229 -7.49 -2.00 34.32
N LEU A 230 -7.32 -0.81 34.88
CA LEU A 230 -6.92 -0.66 36.27
C LEU A 230 -8.01 -1.35 37.08
N LEU A 231 -7.78 -2.60 37.45
CA LEU A 231 -8.56 -3.27 38.47
C LEU A 231 -8.37 -2.45 39.75
N SER A 232 -9.39 -1.64 40.06
CA SER A 232 -9.51 -0.97 41.34
C SER A 232 -9.50 -2.03 42.43
N ALA A 233 -8.46 -1.99 43.23
CA ALA A 233 -8.40 -2.69 44.49
C ALA A 233 -9.32 -2.01 45.54
#